data_5c569e2fc19245451e3fb060768c99fe
#
_entry.id   5c569e2fc19245451e3fb060768c99fe
#
_cell.length_a   1.000
_cell.length_b   1.000
_cell.length_c   1.000
_cell.angle_alpha   90.00
_cell.angle_beta   90.00
_cell.angle_gamma   90.00
#
_symmetry.space_group_name_H-M   'P 1'
#
loop_
_entity.id
_entity.type
_entity.pdbx_description
1 polymer ?
#
loop_
_entity_poly.entity_id
_entity_poly.type
_entity_poly.pdbx_seq_one_letter_code
_entity_poly.pdbx_strand_id
1 'polypeptide(L)'
;MIGLRDGEVASMTEVEVCHPSECADRLRSGLTDVGLVPVASIASMKEYHIISDYCIGTQGEVRTVLLVSNTPLDEVKNIFLDFRSRSSVTLCRILAKKFWKKDFIWHPTTEEFVITAMKHGEAAVMIGDRCFEYARHFKYRTDLGLEWKNFTGLPFVFACWVSSRPLDSRFTTLFSKALGEGIARRNEAVSLLREGSVATPEEVIDYLNNNIDFNLDDRKREAIALFISYIKELNLNP
;
A
#
# COMPACT_ATOMS: atom_id res chain seq x y z
N MET A 1 14.29 0.94 3.80
CA MET A 1 15.27 -0.18 3.79
C MET A 1 16.71 0.31 4.03
N ILE A 2 17.09 1.56 3.62
CA ILE A 2 18.46 2.07 3.80
C ILE A 2 18.89 1.98 5.27
N GLY A 3 18.11 2.50 6.22
CA GLY A 3 18.46 2.47 7.64
C GLY A 3 18.52 1.08 8.29
N LEU A 4 17.87 0.06 7.71
CA LEU A 4 17.90 -1.30 8.24
C LEU A 4 19.17 -2.08 7.85
N ARG A 5 19.95 -1.57 6.91
CA ARG A 5 21.21 -2.19 6.46
C ARG A 5 22.43 -1.67 7.19
N ASP A 6 22.24 -0.60 7.98
CA ASP A 6 23.29 0.10 8.69
C ASP A 6 23.06 0.02 10.21
N GLY A 7 24.11 0.21 10.99
CA GLY A 7 24.03 0.34 12.44
C GLY A 7 23.75 -0.93 13.22
N GLU A 8 23.30 -0.77 14.47
CA GLU A 8 23.11 -1.86 15.44
C GLU A 8 22.03 -2.85 15.00
N VAL A 9 20.95 -2.36 14.37
CA VAL A 9 19.84 -3.21 13.88
C VAL A 9 20.30 -4.18 12.79
N ALA A 10 21.25 -3.78 11.93
CA ALA A 10 21.77 -4.64 10.87
C ALA A 10 22.41 -5.92 11.42
N SER A 11 23.02 -5.86 12.63
CA SER A 11 23.60 -7.05 13.28
C SER A 11 22.55 -7.96 13.96
N MET A 12 21.32 -7.47 14.12
CA MET A 12 20.23 -8.19 14.80
C MET A 12 19.19 -8.73 13.81
N THR A 13 19.28 -8.38 12.52
CA THR A 13 18.25 -8.68 11.52
C THR A 13 18.86 -9.23 10.24
N GLU A 14 18.16 -10.18 9.66
CA GLU A 14 18.32 -10.55 8.25
C GLU A 14 17.17 -9.92 7.46
N VAL A 15 17.52 -9.11 6.44
CA VAL A 15 16.52 -8.34 5.66
C VAL A 15 16.32 -8.98 4.31
N GLU A 16 15.11 -9.52 4.11
CA GLU A 16 14.67 -10.05 2.82
C GLU A 16 13.72 -9.05 2.14
N VAL A 17 13.72 -9.06 0.80
CA VAL A 17 12.83 -8.24 -0.02
C VAL A 17 11.88 -9.13 -0.80
N CYS A 18 10.59 -8.98 -0.56
CA CYS A 18 9.54 -9.72 -1.25
C CYS A 18 8.34 -8.81 -1.56
N HIS A 19 7.36 -9.31 -2.30
CA HIS A 19 6.12 -8.57 -2.52
C HIS A 19 5.34 -8.41 -1.20
N PRO A 20 4.61 -7.29 -1.00
CA PRO A 20 3.88 -7.05 0.26
C PRO A 20 2.89 -8.16 0.64
N SER A 21 2.22 -8.77 -0.32
CA SER A 21 1.33 -9.91 -0.09
C SER A 21 2.08 -11.14 0.42
N GLU A 22 3.24 -11.45 -0.15
CA GLU A 22 4.12 -12.53 0.27
C GLU A 22 4.67 -12.27 1.68
N CYS A 23 5.07 -11.02 1.97
CA CYS A 23 5.54 -10.63 3.30
C CYS A 23 4.50 -10.95 4.39
N ALA A 24 3.21 -10.69 4.13
CA ALA A 24 2.13 -11.04 5.05
C ALA A 24 1.97 -12.56 5.24
N ASP A 25 2.14 -13.35 4.17
CA ASP A 25 2.03 -14.81 4.23
C ASP A 25 3.22 -15.43 4.99
N ARG A 26 4.43 -14.93 4.76
CA ARG A 26 5.64 -15.35 5.48
C ARG A 26 5.55 -15.02 6.98
N LEU A 27 5.06 -13.84 7.33
CA LEU A 27 4.83 -13.47 8.73
C LEU A 27 3.80 -14.39 9.40
N ARG A 28 2.70 -14.68 8.70
CA ARG A 28 1.63 -15.57 9.21
C ARG A 28 2.08 -17.01 9.41
N SER A 29 2.95 -17.50 8.54
CA SER A 29 3.54 -18.85 8.63
C SER A 29 4.73 -18.95 9.60
N GLY A 30 5.15 -17.83 10.21
CA GLY A 30 6.29 -17.80 11.14
C GLY A 30 7.66 -17.90 10.46
N LEU A 31 7.73 -17.69 9.14
CA LEU A 31 8.98 -17.65 8.37
C LEU A 31 9.74 -16.34 8.56
N THR A 32 9.05 -15.30 9.02
CA THR A 32 9.66 -14.01 9.40
C THR A 32 9.06 -13.53 10.72
N ASP A 33 9.85 -12.83 11.54
CA ASP A 33 9.39 -12.26 12.81
C ASP A 33 8.72 -10.90 12.64
N VAL A 34 9.14 -10.14 11.64
CA VAL A 34 8.70 -8.77 11.34
C VAL A 34 8.45 -8.63 9.84
N GLY A 35 7.38 -7.96 9.49
CA GLY A 35 7.08 -7.67 8.09
C GLY A 35 6.46 -6.29 7.88
N LEU A 36 6.78 -5.65 6.73
CA LEU A 36 6.02 -4.53 6.22
C LEU A 36 4.81 -5.10 5.46
N VAL A 37 3.69 -5.23 6.16
CA VAL A 37 2.52 -5.96 5.64
C VAL A 37 1.41 -5.02 5.20
N PRO A 38 0.63 -5.40 4.16
CA PRO A 38 -0.58 -4.67 3.79
C PRO A 38 -1.56 -4.62 4.96
N VAL A 39 -2.13 -3.44 5.26
CA VAL A 39 -3.07 -3.31 6.38
C VAL A 39 -4.33 -4.18 6.21
N ALA A 40 -4.73 -4.50 5.00
CA ALA A 40 -5.82 -5.45 4.76
C ALA A 40 -5.49 -6.85 5.32
N SER A 41 -4.24 -7.30 5.22
CA SER A 41 -3.83 -8.61 5.72
C SER A 41 -3.89 -8.71 7.25
N ILE A 42 -3.79 -7.59 7.96
CA ILE A 42 -3.90 -7.53 9.42
C ILE A 42 -5.29 -8.00 9.88
N ALA A 43 -6.33 -7.68 9.11
CA ALA A 43 -7.71 -8.06 9.44
C ALA A 43 -7.93 -9.57 9.59
N SER A 44 -7.08 -10.39 8.95
CA SER A 44 -7.12 -11.86 9.00
C SER A 44 -6.13 -12.48 9.98
N MET A 45 -5.29 -11.68 10.66
CA MET A 45 -4.35 -12.15 11.67
C MET A 45 -5.05 -12.39 13.00
N LYS A 46 -4.73 -13.51 13.67
CA LYS A 46 -5.24 -13.82 15.02
C LYS A 46 -4.67 -12.87 16.06
N GLU A 47 -3.39 -12.58 15.93
CA GLU A 47 -2.63 -11.68 16.78
C GLU A 47 -1.67 -10.87 15.91
N TYR A 48 -1.52 -9.59 16.23
CA TYR A 48 -0.55 -8.72 15.56
C TYR A 48 -0.14 -7.57 16.49
N HIS A 49 1.08 -7.13 16.34
CA HIS A 49 1.64 -5.99 17.03
C HIS A 49 2.24 -5.03 16.01
N ILE A 50 1.75 -3.80 15.96
CA ILE A 50 2.39 -2.75 15.17
C ILE A 50 3.63 -2.29 15.97
N ILE A 51 4.81 -2.49 15.41
CA ILE A 51 6.09 -2.39 16.12
C ILE A 51 6.88 -1.11 15.81
N SER A 52 6.29 -0.18 15.07
CA SER A 52 6.98 1.05 14.65
C SER A 52 6.00 2.20 14.50
N ASP A 53 6.50 3.43 14.65
CA ASP A 53 5.77 4.65 14.35
C ASP A 53 5.92 5.09 12.88
N TYR A 54 6.30 4.14 12.01
CA TYR A 54 6.43 4.36 10.58
C TYR A 54 5.59 3.39 9.77
N CYS A 55 5.09 3.88 8.64
CA CYS A 55 4.21 3.14 7.73
C CYS A 55 4.46 3.55 6.28
N ILE A 56 3.72 2.97 5.36
CA ILE A 56 3.50 3.51 4.02
C ILE A 56 2.06 3.99 3.98
N GLY A 57 1.87 5.31 4.01
CA GLY A 57 0.56 5.94 4.02
C GLY A 57 0.52 7.20 3.15
N THR A 58 -0.61 7.89 3.19
CA THR A 58 -0.82 9.17 2.51
C THR A 58 -1.80 10.03 3.30
N GLN A 59 -1.65 11.35 3.22
CA GLN A 59 -2.61 12.31 3.79
C GLN A 59 -3.82 12.56 2.86
N GLY A 60 -3.73 12.13 1.60
CA GLY A 60 -4.76 12.30 0.57
C GLY A 60 -4.35 11.60 -0.71
N GLU A 61 -3.95 12.37 -1.73
CA GLU A 61 -3.50 11.82 -3.01
C GLU A 61 -2.21 11.00 -2.84
N VAL A 62 -2.20 9.76 -3.36
CA VAL A 62 -1.03 8.87 -3.32
C VAL A 62 -0.32 8.75 -4.68
N ARG A 63 -0.99 9.01 -5.79
CA ARG A 63 -0.54 8.94 -7.18
C ARG A 63 -0.19 7.54 -7.70
N THR A 64 0.09 6.60 -6.82
CA THR A 64 0.53 5.23 -7.18
C THR A 64 -0.44 4.14 -6.73
N VAL A 65 -1.68 4.51 -6.41
CA VAL A 65 -2.80 3.58 -6.18
C VAL A 65 -4.04 4.16 -6.82
N LEU A 66 -4.28 3.75 -8.05
CA LEU A 66 -5.29 4.34 -8.92
C LEU A 66 -6.32 3.31 -9.38
N LEU A 67 -7.58 3.73 -9.52
CA LEU A 67 -8.52 3.07 -10.40
C LEU A 67 -8.48 3.79 -11.75
N VAL A 68 -8.06 3.09 -12.79
CA VAL A 68 -7.89 3.64 -14.14
C VAL A 68 -8.92 3.08 -15.11
N SER A 69 -9.42 3.93 -16.03
CA SER A 69 -10.37 3.52 -17.05
C SER A 69 -10.40 4.51 -18.21
N ASN A 70 -10.88 4.07 -19.38
CA ASN A 70 -11.29 4.94 -20.47
C ASN A 70 -12.81 5.21 -20.50
N THR A 71 -13.53 4.67 -19.50
CA THR A 71 -14.97 4.80 -19.30
C THR A 71 -15.25 5.57 -18.02
N PRO A 72 -16.20 6.51 -17.97
CA PRO A 72 -16.61 7.18 -16.73
C PRO A 72 -17.04 6.15 -15.68
N LEU A 73 -16.76 6.42 -14.38
CA LEU A 73 -17.07 5.48 -13.28
C LEU A 73 -18.54 5.03 -13.27
N ASP A 74 -19.45 5.89 -13.73
CA ASP A 74 -20.88 5.60 -13.79
C ASP A 74 -21.25 4.53 -14.84
N GLU A 75 -20.42 4.33 -15.84
CA GLU A 75 -20.61 3.35 -16.90
C GLU A 75 -19.71 2.11 -16.75
N VAL A 76 -18.80 2.11 -15.75
CA VAL A 76 -17.95 0.95 -15.45
C VAL A 76 -18.83 -0.16 -14.87
N LYS A 77 -18.61 -1.38 -15.38
CA LYS A 77 -19.27 -2.62 -14.91
C LYS A 77 -18.29 -3.63 -14.34
N ASN A 78 -17.08 -3.69 -14.91
CA ASN A 78 -16.06 -4.67 -14.58
C ASN A 78 -14.82 -3.97 -14.02
N ILE A 79 -14.32 -4.45 -12.87
CA ILE A 79 -13.07 -3.95 -12.28
C ILE A 79 -12.08 -5.09 -12.13
N PHE A 80 -10.92 -4.92 -12.73
CA PHE A 80 -9.78 -5.81 -12.61
C PHE A 80 -8.92 -5.44 -11.40
N LEU A 81 -8.61 -6.42 -10.57
CA LEU A 81 -7.97 -6.25 -9.27
C LEU A 81 -6.51 -6.71 -9.31
N ASP A 82 -5.57 -5.83 -9.05
CA ASP A 82 -4.14 -6.15 -9.06
C ASP A 82 -3.79 -7.15 -7.94
N PHE A 83 -3.38 -8.36 -8.32
CA PHE A 83 -3.08 -9.46 -7.40
C PHE A 83 -1.93 -9.16 -6.42
N ARG A 84 -1.11 -8.15 -6.71
CA ARG A 84 0.05 -7.75 -5.89
C ARG A 84 -0.32 -6.91 -4.67
N SER A 85 -1.56 -6.36 -4.61
CA SER A 85 -1.94 -5.43 -3.54
C SER A 85 -3.25 -5.79 -2.87
N ARG A 86 -3.16 -6.37 -1.69
CA ARG A 86 -4.33 -6.68 -0.86
C ARG A 86 -5.03 -5.41 -0.35
N SER A 87 -4.26 -4.44 0.16
CA SER A 87 -4.85 -3.20 0.71
C SER A 87 -5.54 -2.36 -0.36
N SER A 88 -4.93 -2.15 -1.53
CA SER A 88 -5.51 -1.31 -2.58
C SER A 88 -6.77 -1.91 -3.20
N VAL A 89 -6.77 -3.22 -3.40
CA VAL A 89 -7.93 -3.97 -3.89
C VAL A 89 -9.09 -3.91 -2.88
N THR A 90 -8.79 -4.13 -1.60
CA THR A 90 -9.78 -4.06 -0.53
C THR A 90 -10.32 -2.63 -0.37
N LEU A 91 -9.46 -1.62 -0.46
CA LEU A 91 -9.84 -0.21 -0.45
C LEU A 91 -10.83 0.10 -1.59
N CYS A 92 -10.53 -0.32 -2.81
CA CYS A 92 -11.42 -0.13 -3.95
C CYS A 92 -12.81 -0.75 -3.71
N ARG A 93 -12.87 -1.97 -3.16
CA ARG A 93 -14.14 -2.64 -2.83
C ARG A 93 -14.92 -1.90 -1.74
N ILE A 94 -14.25 -1.39 -0.70
CA ILE A 94 -14.88 -0.59 0.35
C ILE A 94 -15.43 0.71 -0.23
N LEU A 95 -14.64 1.44 -1.02
CA LEU A 95 -15.09 2.67 -1.67
C LEU A 95 -16.28 2.43 -2.59
N ALA A 96 -16.29 1.35 -3.35
CA ALA A 96 -17.41 0.97 -4.20
C ALA A 96 -18.72 0.85 -3.38
N LYS A 97 -18.68 0.11 -2.28
CA LYS A 97 -19.86 -0.15 -1.45
C LYS A 97 -20.26 1.03 -0.56
N LYS A 98 -19.28 1.67 0.09
CA LYS A 98 -19.54 2.65 1.15
C LYS A 98 -19.62 4.09 0.63
N PHE A 99 -18.84 4.44 -0.38
CA PHE A 99 -18.71 5.80 -0.87
C PHE A 99 -19.39 6.02 -2.23
N TRP A 100 -18.99 5.25 -3.25
CA TRP A 100 -19.59 5.40 -4.59
C TRP A 100 -20.99 4.80 -4.69
N LYS A 101 -21.37 3.90 -3.77
CA LYS A 101 -22.68 3.21 -3.73
C LYS A 101 -22.96 2.45 -5.03
N LYS A 102 -21.93 1.76 -5.54
CA LYS A 102 -21.97 1.02 -6.80
C LYS A 102 -21.59 -0.43 -6.62
N ASP A 103 -22.18 -1.26 -7.46
CA ASP A 103 -21.84 -2.66 -7.60
C ASP A 103 -21.09 -2.90 -8.90
N PHE A 104 -19.99 -3.67 -8.79
CA PHE A 104 -19.15 -4.04 -9.92
C PHE A 104 -18.93 -5.55 -9.96
N ILE A 105 -18.62 -6.06 -11.14
CA ILE A 105 -18.11 -7.41 -11.32
C ILE A 105 -16.60 -7.36 -11.14
N TRP A 106 -16.09 -8.12 -10.18
CA TRP A 106 -14.69 -8.11 -9.77
C TRP A 106 -13.93 -9.25 -10.43
N HIS A 107 -12.84 -8.94 -11.10
CA HIS A 107 -11.97 -9.89 -11.78
C HIS A 107 -10.57 -9.86 -11.17
N PRO A 108 -10.05 -10.98 -10.61
CA PRO A 108 -8.65 -11.05 -10.24
C PRO A 108 -7.78 -10.99 -11.50
N THR A 109 -6.63 -10.32 -11.41
CA THR A 109 -5.65 -10.30 -12.49
C THR A 109 -4.52 -11.29 -12.23
N THR A 110 -3.78 -11.59 -13.29
CA THR A 110 -2.52 -12.34 -13.28
C THR A 110 -1.39 -11.47 -13.84
N GLU A 111 -0.17 -12.00 -13.88
CA GLU A 111 0.97 -11.30 -14.51
C GLU A 111 0.75 -11.01 -16.00
N GLU A 112 -0.04 -11.86 -16.66
CA GLU A 112 -0.36 -11.76 -18.09
C GLU A 112 -1.39 -10.67 -18.41
N PHE A 113 -2.00 -10.04 -17.39
CA PHE A 113 -3.02 -9.03 -17.61
C PHE A 113 -2.45 -7.77 -18.26
N VAL A 114 -2.93 -7.48 -19.46
CA VAL A 114 -2.54 -6.29 -20.24
C VAL A 114 -3.52 -5.15 -19.97
N ILE A 115 -3.15 -4.24 -19.07
CA ILE A 115 -4.02 -3.15 -18.61
C ILE A 115 -4.44 -2.19 -19.74
N THR A 116 -3.61 -2.03 -20.77
CA THR A 116 -3.92 -1.18 -21.93
C THR A 116 -4.90 -1.81 -22.93
N ALA A 117 -5.22 -3.11 -22.77
CA ALA A 117 -6.19 -3.82 -23.60
C ALA A 117 -7.62 -3.78 -23.05
N MET A 118 -7.86 -3.05 -21.97
CA MET A 118 -9.19 -2.89 -21.38
C MET A 118 -10.18 -2.26 -22.37
N LYS A 119 -11.42 -2.76 -22.32
CA LYS A 119 -12.54 -2.37 -23.19
C LYS A 119 -13.41 -1.29 -22.53
N HIS A 120 -14.38 -0.79 -23.28
CA HIS A 120 -15.42 0.08 -22.71
C HIS A 120 -16.19 -0.64 -21.60
N GLY A 121 -16.47 0.08 -20.51
CA GLY A 121 -17.10 -0.49 -19.31
C GLY A 121 -16.14 -1.22 -18.36
N GLU A 122 -14.85 -1.19 -18.63
CA GLU A 122 -13.81 -1.83 -17.81
C GLU A 122 -12.93 -0.80 -17.13
N ALA A 123 -12.52 -1.11 -15.89
CA ALA A 123 -11.55 -0.37 -15.09
C ALA A 123 -10.56 -1.34 -14.44
N ALA A 124 -9.40 -0.86 -14.00
CA ALA A 124 -8.45 -1.66 -13.25
C ALA A 124 -7.85 -0.89 -12.07
N VAL A 125 -7.67 -1.58 -10.96
CA VAL A 125 -6.80 -1.10 -9.89
C VAL A 125 -5.36 -1.27 -10.34
N MET A 126 -4.60 -0.19 -10.32
CA MET A 126 -3.19 -0.15 -10.70
C MET A 126 -2.36 0.40 -9.55
N ILE A 127 -1.22 -0.24 -9.26
CA ILE A 127 -0.36 0.13 -8.14
C ILE A 127 1.11 0.28 -8.52
N GLY A 128 1.82 1.04 -7.67
CA GLY A 128 3.28 1.18 -7.72
C GLY A 128 3.79 1.89 -8.98
N ASP A 129 5.00 1.54 -9.40
CA ASP A 129 5.73 2.22 -10.49
C ASP A 129 4.98 2.20 -11.82
N ARG A 130 4.12 1.20 -12.04
CA ARG A 130 3.25 1.13 -13.22
C ARG A 130 2.34 2.36 -13.35
N CYS A 131 2.01 3.05 -12.26
CA CYS A 131 1.22 4.27 -12.31
C CYS A 131 1.98 5.39 -13.03
N PHE A 132 3.30 5.50 -12.86
CA PHE A 132 4.11 6.48 -13.60
C PHE A 132 4.14 6.18 -15.10
N GLU A 133 4.16 4.91 -15.46
CA GLU A 133 4.24 4.46 -16.86
C GLU A 133 2.89 4.55 -17.58
N TYR A 134 1.86 3.94 -17.00
CA TYR A 134 0.63 3.65 -17.72
C TYR A 134 -0.53 4.59 -17.42
N ALA A 135 -0.53 5.31 -16.26
CA ALA A 135 -1.70 6.11 -15.88
C ALA A 135 -2.06 7.17 -16.94
N ARG A 136 -1.06 7.74 -17.62
CA ARG A 136 -1.25 8.75 -18.68
C ARG A 136 -2.05 8.25 -19.90
N HIS A 137 -2.14 6.93 -20.09
CA HIS A 137 -2.88 6.31 -21.20
C HIS A 137 -4.38 6.21 -20.93
N PHE A 138 -4.84 6.54 -19.70
CA PHE A 138 -6.24 6.46 -19.32
C PHE A 138 -6.87 7.83 -19.16
N LYS A 139 -8.10 7.96 -19.67
CA LYS A 139 -8.87 9.21 -19.57
C LYS A 139 -9.29 9.50 -18.13
N TYR A 140 -9.70 8.47 -17.39
CA TYR A 140 -10.14 8.57 -16.00
C TYR A 140 -9.17 7.89 -15.07
N ARG A 141 -8.76 8.63 -14.05
CA ARG A 141 -7.78 8.20 -13.04
C ARG A 141 -8.29 8.65 -11.70
N THR A 142 -8.79 7.71 -10.92
CA THR A 142 -9.33 7.96 -9.58
C THR A 142 -8.29 7.52 -8.57
N ASP A 143 -7.75 8.45 -7.80
CA ASP A 143 -6.78 8.16 -6.74
C ASP A 143 -7.52 7.61 -5.52
N LEU A 144 -7.22 6.36 -5.13
CA LEU A 144 -7.94 5.69 -4.07
C LEU A 144 -7.61 6.22 -2.68
N GLY A 145 -6.42 6.79 -2.49
CA GLY A 145 -6.04 7.47 -1.26
C GLY A 145 -6.85 8.76 -1.07
N LEU A 146 -6.97 9.56 -2.13
CA LEU A 146 -7.80 10.77 -2.12
C LEU A 146 -9.29 10.45 -1.93
N GLU A 147 -9.80 9.41 -2.59
CA GLU A 147 -11.19 8.97 -2.40
C GLU A 147 -11.48 8.51 -0.96
N TRP A 148 -10.54 7.80 -0.32
CA TRP A 148 -10.66 7.48 1.09
C TRP A 148 -10.71 8.73 1.96
N LYS A 149 -9.84 9.71 1.67
CA LYS A 149 -9.82 11.00 2.38
C LYS A 149 -11.14 11.77 2.22
N ASN A 150 -11.68 11.81 1.00
CA ASN A 150 -12.96 12.45 0.70
C ASN A 150 -14.12 11.77 1.44
N PHE A 151 -14.09 10.43 1.53
CA PHE A 151 -15.12 9.64 2.19
C PHE A 151 -15.09 9.75 3.71
N THR A 152 -13.89 9.66 4.32
CA THR A 152 -13.77 9.48 5.78
C THR A 152 -13.20 10.71 6.51
N GLY A 153 -12.56 11.63 5.80
CA GLY A 153 -11.78 12.72 6.38
C GLY A 153 -10.43 12.27 6.96
N LEU A 154 -10.12 10.96 6.94
CA LEU A 154 -8.89 10.38 7.51
C LEU A 154 -7.80 10.16 6.44
N PRO A 155 -6.51 10.15 6.83
CA PRO A 155 -5.44 9.64 5.97
C PRO A 155 -5.63 8.16 5.67
N PHE A 156 -4.84 7.59 4.74
CA PHE A 156 -4.85 6.15 4.49
C PHE A 156 -3.49 5.52 4.76
N VAL A 157 -3.50 4.26 5.22
CA VAL A 157 -2.30 3.45 5.43
C VAL A 157 -2.38 2.22 4.54
N PHE A 158 -1.41 2.05 3.66
CA PHE A 158 -1.32 0.90 2.76
C PHE A 158 -0.61 -0.29 3.39
N ALA A 159 0.48 -0.01 4.12
CA ALA A 159 1.26 -1.03 4.82
C ALA A 159 1.88 -0.47 6.10
N CYS A 160 2.05 -1.31 7.11
CA CYS A 160 2.75 -0.98 8.35
C CYS A 160 3.63 -2.15 8.82
N TRP A 161 4.58 -1.84 9.72
CA TRP A 161 5.48 -2.82 10.28
C TRP A 161 4.81 -3.59 11.41
N VAL A 162 4.74 -4.90 11.24
CA VAL A 162 3.97 -5.80 12.11
C VAL A 162 4.80 -7.00 12.52
N SER A 163 4.60 -7.46 13.75
CA SER A 163 5.03 -8.76 14.25
C SER A 163 3.81 -9.60 14.65
N SER A 164 3.90 -10.92 14.54
CA SER A 164 2.87 -11.87 15.01
C SER A 164 2.95 -12.18 16.50
N ARG A 165 3.96 -11.67 17.20
CA ARG A 165 4.20 -11.83 18.64
C ARG A 165 4.81 -10.56 19.23
N PRO A 166 4.71 -10.33 20.55
CA PRO A 166 5.44 -9.26 21.20
C PRO A 166 6.96 -9.41 20.98
N LEU A 167 7.63 -8.30 20.73
CA LEU A 167 9.08 -8.24 20.56
C LEU A 167 9.70 -7.45 21.72
N ASP A 168 10.97 -7.69 21.93
CA ASP A 168 11.77 -6.96 22.91
C ASP A 168 11.74 -5.45 22.66
N SER A 169 11.60 -4.66 23.73
CA SER A 169 11.47 -3.20 23.66
C SER A 169 12.73 -2.50 23.13
N ARG A 170 13.92 -3.05 23.44
CA ARG A 170 15.18 -2.53 22.89
C ARG A 170 15.22 -2.72 21.37
N PHE A 171 14.82 -3.91 20.89
CA PHE A 171 14.75 -4.18 19.46
C PHE A 171 13.78 -3.22 18.76
N THR A 172 12.54 -3.07 19.26
CA THR A 172 11.54 -2.20 18.63
C THR A 172 11.98 -0.73 18.60
N THR A 173 12.66 -0.27 19.66
CA THR A 173 13.23 1.08 19.72
C THR A 173 14.32 1.28 18.67
N LEU A 174 15.27 0.36 18.57
CA LEU A 174 16.36 0.41 17.59
C LEU A 174 15.85 0.28 16.16
N PHE A 175 14.85 -0.58 15.96
CA PHE A 175 14.18 -0.76 14.66
C PHE A 175 13.48 0.51 14.19
N SER A 176 12.68 1.14 15.07
CA SER A 176 12.04 2.43 14.77
C SER A 176 13.05 3.53 14.47
N LYS A 177 14.14 3.60 15.24
CA LYS A 177 15.22 4.56 14.99
C LYS A 177 15.84 4.36 13.60
N ALA A 178 16.16 3.12 13.25
CA ALA A 178 16.74 2.78 11.94
C ALA A 178 15.79 3.12 10.77
N LEU A 179 14.47 2.91 10.95
CA LEU A 179 13.48 3.33 9.96
C LEU A 179 13.47 4.86 9.81
N GLY A 180 13.50 5.61 10.93
CA GLY A 180 13.54 7.07 10.91
C GLY A 180 14.77 7.62 10.19
N GLU A 181 15.93 7.05 10.45
CA GLU A 181 17.20 7.37 9.76
C GLU A 181 17.09 7.09 8.25
N GLY A 182 16.51 5.95 7.87
CA GLY A 182 16.28 5.59 6.47
C GLY A 182 15.30 6.54 5.77
N ILE A 183 14.25 6.99 6.47
CA ILE A 183 13.28 7.97 5.95
C ILE A 183 13.94 9.35 5.79
N ALA A 184 14.77 9.77 6.73
CA ALA A 184 15.51 11.03 6.62
C ALA A 184 16.43 11.05 5.38
N ARG A 185 16.95 9.88 5.01
CA ARG A 185 17.81 9.68 3.83
C ARG A 185 17.06 9.22 2.57
N ARG A 186 15.73 9.36 2.52
CA ARG A 186 14.91 8.80 1.42
C ARG A 186 15.29 9.31 0.03
N ASN A 187 15.81 10.54 -0.06
CA ASN A 187 16.27 11.08 -1.35
C ASN A 187 17.49 10.35 -1.89
N GLU A 188 18.28 9.68 -1.03
CA GLU A 188 19.38 8.82 -1.47
C GLU A 188 18.87 7.57 -2.21
N ALA A 189 17.61 7.18 -1.99
CA ALA A 189 16.98 6.06 -2.69
C ALA A 189 16.94 6.26 -4.22
N VAL A 190 16.99 7.50 -4.68
CA VAL A 190 17.06 7.85 -6.11
C VAL A 190 18.33 7.30 -6.75
N SER A 191 19.45 7.29 -6.03
CA SER A 191 20.70 6.70 -6.52
C SER A 191 20.63 5.16 -6.69
N LEU A 192 19.59 4.53 -6.14
CA LEU A 192 19.32 3.09 -6.26
C LEU A 192 18.35 2.75 -7.40
N LEU A 193 17.85 3.76 -8.12
CA LEU A 193 17.04 3.54 -9.32
C LEU A 193 17.86 2.81 -10.36
N ARG A 194 17.27 1.76 -10.92
CA ARG A 194 17.92 0.99 -12.00
C ARG A 194 17.88 1.78 -13.30
N GLU A 195 18.90 1.59 -14.14
CA GLU A 195 18.83 2.02 -15.53
C GLU A 195 17.55 1.48 -16.20
N GLY A 196 16.80 2.36 -16.87
CA GLY A 196 15.51 2.00 -17.46
C GLY A 196 14.32 2.08 -16.51
N SER A 197 14.49 2.64 -15.30
CA SER A 197 13.34 2.98 -14.45
C SER A 197 12.37 3.90 -15.19
N VAL A 198 11.08 3.63 -15.04
CA VAL A 198 10.02 4.35 -15.77
C VAL A 198 9.83 5.77 -15.22
N ALA A 199 10.00 5.95 -13.90
CA ALA A 199 9.94 7.25 -13.24
C ALA A 199 11.31 7.93 -13.28
N THR A 200 11.32 9.24 -13.51
CA THR A 200 12.55 10.04 -13.42
C THR A 200 12.98 10.22 -11.97
N PRO A 201 14.26 10.52 -11.70
CA PRO A 201 14.72 10.85 -10.36
C PRO A 201 13.90 11.94 -9.67
N GLU A 202 13.52 12.98 -10.39
CA GLU A 202 12.73 14.10 -9.90
C GLU A 202 11.31 13.66 -9.52
N GLU A 203 10.66 12.83 -10.34
CA GLU A 203 9.34 12.26 -10.05
C GLU A 203 9.37 11.38 -8.80
N VAL A 204 10.42 10.60 -8.60
CA VAL A 204 10.57 9.76 -7.39
C VAL A 204 10.82 10.62 -6.15
N ILE A 205 11.66 11.66 -6.23
CA ILE A 205 11.88 12.60 -5.13
C ILE A 205 10.57 13.30 -4.75
N ASP A 206 9.86 13.83 -5.74
CA ASP A 206 8.57 14.48 -5.53
C ASP A 206 7.57 13.53 -4.84
N TYR A 207 7.43 12.33 -5.37
CA TYR A 207 6.55 11.30 -4.83
C TYR A 207 6.87 10.94 -3.37
N LEU A 208 8.15 10.67 -3.06
CA LEU A 208 8.58 10.28 -1.71
C LEU A 208 8.46 11.42 -0.69
N ASN A 209 8.47 12.68 -1.12
CA ASN A 209 8.38 13.83 -0.23
C ASN A 209 6.96 14.38 -0.09
N ASN A 210 6.12 14.28 -1.12
CA ASN A 210 4.84 14.98 -1.18
C ASN A 210 3.62 14.07 -1.19
N ASN A 211 3.74 12.81 -1.61
CA ASN A 211 2.61 11.87 -1.70
C ASN A 211 2.64 10.78 -0.65
N ILE A 212 3.83 10.28 -0.29
CA ILE A 212 3.95 9.28 0.77
C ILE A 212 4.17 9.97 2.11
N ASP A 213 3.35 9.59 3.08
CA ASP A 213 3.53 9.97 4.47
C ASP A 213 3.94 8.73 5.28
N PHE A 214 5.16 8.77 5.79
CA PHE A 214 5.76 7.65 6.50
C PHE A 214 5.42 7.61 7.98
N ASN A 215 4.95 8.69 8.60
CA ASN A 215 4.63 8.72 10.02
C ASN A 215 3.32 7.97 10.29
N LEU A 216 3.29 7.10 11.30
CA LEU A 216 2.10 6.41 11.78
C LEU A 216 1.55 7.12 13.00
N ASP A 217 0.91 8.25 12.77
CA ASP A 217 0.25 9.07 13.81
C ASP A 217 -1.10 8.48 14.27
N ASP A 218 -1.72 9.11 15.27
CA ASP A 218 -2.98 8.66 15.84
C ASP A 218 -4.13 8.65 14.81
N ARG A 219 -4.14 9.62 13.88
CA ARG A 219 -5.16 9.66 12.82
C ARG A 219 -5.02 8.50 11.83
N LYS A 220 -3.80 8.07 11.55
CA LYS A 220 -3.56 6.88 10.73
C LYS A 220 -3.89 5.60 11.48
N ARG A 221 -3.65 5.53 12.80
CA ARG A 221 -4.09 4.41 13.64
C ARG A 221 -5.62 4.30 13.66
N GLU A 222 -6.33 5.43 13.78
CA GLU A 222 -7.78 5.50 13.63
C GLU A 222 -8.24 5.02 12.24
N ALA A 223 -7.56 5.45 11.17
CA ALA A 223 -7.86 5.03 9.81
C ALA A 223 -7.68 3.52 9.61
N ILE A 224 -6.63 2.91 10.18
CA ILE A 224 -6.43 1.45 10.16
C ILE A 224 -7.60 0.75 10.86
N ALA A 225 -7.99 1.22 12.05
CA ALA A 225 -9.10 0.62 12.79
C ALA A 225 -10.41 0.70 12.02
N LEU A 226 -10.72 1.85 11.42
CA LEU A 226 -11.90 2.05 10.58
C LEU A 226 -11.86 1.15 9.34
N PHE A 227 -10.73 1.05 8.65
CA PHE A 227 -10.56 0.20 7.47
C PHE A 227 -10.79 -1.28 7.81
N ILE A 228 -10.20 -1.77 8.92
CA ILE A 228 -10.41 -3.14 9.40
C ILE A 228 -11.88 -3.38 9.77
N SER A 229 -12.56 -2.39 10.36
CA SER A 229 -13.99 -2.50 10.68
C SER A 229 -14.84 -2.70 9.43
N TYR A 230 -14.55 -1.96 8.34
CA TYR A 230 -15.26 -2.11 7.06
C TYR A 230 -14.96 -3.45 6.39
N ILE A 231 -13.73 -3.97 6.49
CA ILE A 231 -13.40 -5.33 6.00
C ILE A 231 -14.31 -6.36 6.68
N LYS A 232 -14.44 -6.29 8.00
CA LYS A 232 -15.28 -7.21 8.79
C LYS A 232 -16.78 -7.04 8.46
N GLU A 233 -17.26 -5.81 8.42
CA GLU A 233 -18.66 -5.50 8.10
C GLU A 233 -19.07 -6.00 6.73
N LEU A 234 -18.21 -5.83 5.72
CA LEU A 234 -18.48 -6.25 4.35
C LEU A 234 -18.08 -7.70 4.06
N ASN A 235 -17.61 -8.45 5.07
CA ASN A 235 -17.13 -9.82 4.95
C ASN A 235 -16.09 -9.98 3.79
N LEU A 236 -15.21 -9.00 3.63
CA LEU A 236 -14.16 -9.06 2.62
C LEU A 236 -13.05 -10.00 3.08
N ASN A 237 -12.58 -10.82 2.16
CA ASN A 237 -11.44 -11.72 2.38
C ASN A 237 -10.23 -11.16 1.62
N PRO A 238 -9.30 -10.42 2.30
CA PRO A 238 -8.15 -9.76 1.68
C PRO A 238 -6.95 -10.69 1.46
#